data_8b375d34df63c60de12d1a837b39382c
#
_entry.id   8b375d34df63c60de12d1a837b39382c
#
_cell.length_a   1.000
_cell.length_b   1.000
_cell.length_c   1.000
_cell.angle_alpha   90.00
_cell.angle_beta   90.00
_cell.angle_gamma   90.00
#
_symmetry.space_group_name_H-M   'P 1'
#
loop_
_entity.id
_entity.type
_entity.pdbx_description
1 polymer ?
#
loop_
_entity_poly.entity_id
_entity_poly.type
_entity_poly.pdbx_seq_one_letter_code
_entity_poly.pdbx_strand_id
1 'polypeptide(L)'
;MARTVKDAILRGRKTVKTVVEESRKKAETVVEGGLNTVETVVEAGLDTLETVVVEGRRKVSTVVHQGRKTVENALLHGLMMRAAILHGREDIRIEQVPVPRAAAGELIVRVGAALTCGTDLKVFRRGYHARMIVPPALFGHEQAGTVVEAGEGVTDFAPGDRVVALNSAPCGTCYFCSRGQENLCDDLLFNNGAYAEYIRIPARIVAKNTLQVPAHVPLEHAALTEPLACAVHGFEDSNPRPGDTVAVIGGGPLGLMILHVAALAGYEVIALVKHDGQADAARQLGAAHVVQTASIPAAIRQTRALTPNERGVDIAIEAVGMPAAWQEAVELVRKGGTVNFFGGCAVDTQVTLDTNRVHYSDITLRATFHHTPAHCRKALDLIAGGRFQASAFITGHANLYELNRVFARLMNRSSEIKTAIVP
;
A
#
# COMPACT_ATOMS: atom_id res chain seq x y z
N MET A 1 -37.57 -17.36 3.00
CA MET A 1 -36.44 -16.47 3.33
C MET A 1 -36.73 -14.99 3.03
N ALA A 2 -37.30 -14.60 1.90
CA ALA A 2 -37.59 -13.19 1.56
C ALA A 2 -38.55 -12.45 2.53
N ARG A 3 -39.51 -13.14 3.13
CA ARG A 3 -40.46 -12.57 4.12
C ARG A 3 -39.77 -12.18 5.44
N THR A 4 -38.80 -12.99 5.91
CA THR A 4 -38.12 -12.80 7.21
C THR A 4 -37.18 -11.60 7.19
N VAL A 5 -36.56 -11.31 6.05
CA VAL A 5 -35.66 -10.14 5.88
C VAL A 5 -36.49 -8.84 5.83
N LYS A 6 -37.64 -8.87 5.14
CA LYS A 6 -38.55 -7.71 5.07
C LYS A 6 -39.12 -7.34 6.44
N ASP A 7 -39.44 -8.35 7.26
CA ASP A 7 -39.94 -8.14 8.63
C ASP A 7 -38.85 -7.68 9.62
N ALA A 8 -37.60 -8.05 9.39
CA ALA A 8 -36.45 -7.55 10.19
C ALA A 8 -36.14 -6.08 9.84
N ILE A 9 -36.20 -5.71 8.58
CA ILE A 9 -35.99 -4.33 8.12
C ILE A 9 -37.14 -3.43 8.60
N LEU A 10 -38.40 -3.91 8.58
CA LEU A 10 -39.55 -3.18 9.09
C LEU A 10 -39.50 -3.00 10.62
N ARG A 11 -39.02 -4.03 11.37
CA ARG A 11 -38.82 -3.91 12.83
C ARG A 11 -37.69 -2.93 13.15
N GLY A 12 -36.55 -3.00 12.43
CA GLY A 12 -35.45 -2.05 12.59
C GLY A 12 -35.90 -0.59 12.33
N ARG A 13 -36.64 -0.34 11.25
CA ARG A 13 -37.22 0.98 10.93
C ARG A 13 -38.21 1.46 12.00
N LYS A 14 -39.00 0.55 12.57
CA LYS A 14 -39.98 0.89 13.62
C LYS A 14 -39.28 1.26 14.93
N THR A 15 -38.22 0.52 15.29
CA THR A 15 -37.40 0.81 16.49
C THR A 15 -36.64 2.14 16.35
N VAL A 16 -36.03 2.43 15.21
CA VAL A 16 -35.37 3.71 14.95
C VAL A 16 -36.39 4.87 14.98
N LYS A 17 -37.55 4.69 14.36
CA LYS A 17 -38.60 5.71 14.36
C LYS A 17 -39.12 5.98 15.78
N THR A 18 -39.28 4.96 16.62
CA THR A 18 -39.72 5.12 18.03
C THR A 18 -38.65 5.79 18.88
N VAL A 19 -37.37 5.45 18.70
CA VAL A 19 -36.26 6.10 19.43
C VAL A 19 -36.09 7.56 19.00
N VAL A 20 -36.23 7.85 17.72
CA VAL A 20 -36.21 9.26 17.22
C VAL A 20 -37.39 10.05 17.72
N GLU A 21 -38.60 9.48 17.76
CA GLU A 21 -39.82 10.14 18.27
C GLU A 21 -39.78 10.35 19.79
N GLU A 22 -39.25 9.39 20.56
CA GLU A 22 -39.03 9.56 22.01
C GLU A 22 -37.94 10.60 22.33
N SER A 23 -36.87 10.60 21.53
CA SER A 23 -35.79 11.58 21.66
C SER A 23 -36.27 12.99 21.27
N ARG A 24 -37.13 13.11 20.24
CA ARG A 24 -37.77 14.38 19.87
C ARG A 24 -38.69 14.90 20.95
N LYS A 25 -39.55 14.07 21.57
CA LYS A 25 -40.40 14.47 22.71
C LYS A 25 -39.59 14.95 23.93
N LYS A 26 -38.46 14.28 24.21
CA LYS A 26 -37.56 14.73 25.30
C LYS A 26 -36.84 16.04 24.96
N ALA A 27 -36.47 16.25 23.69
CA ALA A 27 -35.87 17.50 23.23
C ALA A 27 -36.87 18.65 23.27
N GLU A 28 -38.14 18.43 22.87
CA GLU A 28 -39.21 19.46 22.94
C GLU A 28 -39.46 19.93 24.39
N THR A 29 -39.34 19.04 25.38
CA THR A 29 -39.49 19.41 26.82
C THR A 29 -38.29 20.23 27.33
N VAL A 30 -37.14 20.17 26.72
CA VAL A 30 -35.94 20.95 27.09
C VAL A 30 -35.93 22.33 26.39
N VAL A 31 -36.53 22.42 25.19
CA VAL A 31 -36.57 23.68 24.41
C VAL A 31 -37.54 24.72 25.00
N GLU A 32 -38.59 24.30 25.70
CA GLU A 32 -39.46 25.23 26.44
C GLU A 32 -38.73 25.99 27.56
N GLY A 33 -37.48 25.56 27.88
CA GLY A 33 -36.57 26.21 28.85
C GLY A 33 -35.57 27.21 28.28
N GLY A 34 -35.63 27.58 26.99
CA GLY A 34 -34.91 28.75 26.46
C GLY A 34 -33.56 28.57 25.80
N LEU A 35 -33.39 27.66 24.84
CA LEU A 35 -32.18 27.57 24.01
C LEU A 35 -32.50 27.41 22.51
N ASN A 36 -32.16 28.44 21.72
CA ASN A 36 -32.38 28.55 20.27
C ASN A 36 -31.39 27.72 19.39
N THR A 37 -30.96 26.53 19.79
CA THR A 37 -29.88 25.79 19.09
C THR A 37 -30.33 24.45 18.50
N VAL A 38 -31.63 24.14 18.48
CA VAL A 38 -32.14 22.80 18.16
C VAL A 38 -32.49 22.60 16.67
N GLU A 39 -32.68 23.69 15.90
CA GLU A 39 -33.07 23.55 14.48
C GLU A 39 -31.98 22.97 13.57
N THR A 40 -30.71 23.20 13.88
CA THR A 40 -29.58 22.68 13.03
C THR A 40 -29.28 21.20 13.24
N VAL A 41 -29.85 20.60 14.28
CA VAL A 41 -29.51 19.22 14.71
C VAL A 41 -30.42 18.18 14.07
N VAL A 42 -31.58 18.57 13.54
CA VAL A 42 -32.56 17.64 12.94
C VAL A 42 -32.24 17.33 11.49
N GLU A 43 -31.57 18.21 10.77
CA GLU A 43 -31.16 17.95 9.36
C GLU A 43 -29.98 17.01 9.23
N ALA A 44 -29.11 16.91 10.23
CA ALA A 44 -27.90 16.06 10.16
C ALA A 44 -28.06 14.66 10.79
N GLY A 45 -29.21 14.30 11.35
CA GLY A 45 -29.54 12.93 11.83
C GLY A 45 -28.60 12.26 12.83
N LEU A 46 -27.41 12.80 13.07
CA LEU A 46 -26.33 12.24 13.89
C LEU A 46 -25.81 13.16 14.99
N ASP A 47 -26.03 14.46 14.89
CA ASP A 47 -25.49 15.44 15.87
C ASP A 47 -26.38 15.61 17.11
N THR A 48 -27.58 15.02 17.14
CA THR A 48 -28.57 15.19 18.20
C THR A 48 -28.22 14.54 19.53
N LEU A 49 -27.17 13.68 19.56
CA LEU A 49 -26.76 13.02 20.80
C LEU A 49 -25.74 13.83 21.63
N GLU A 50 -25.20 14.90 21.10
CA GLU A 50 -24.21 15.72 21.83
C GLU A 50 -24.79 16.70 22.86
N THR A 51 -26.07 17.02 22.78
CA THR A 51 -26.64 18.16 23.52
C THR A 51 -27.28 17.81 24.89
N VAL A 52 -27.38 16.54 25.29
CA VAL A 52 -28.19 16.14 26.46
C VAL A 52 -27.39 15.91 27.73
N VAL A 53 -26.06 16.17 27.80
CA VAL A 53 -25.35 15.88 29.03
C VAL A 53 -24.39 16.94 29.50
N VAL A 54 -24.80 17.66 30.50
CA VAL A 54 -24.00 18.67 31.23
C VAL A 54 -23.43 18.13 32.56
N GLU A 55 -23.63 16.90 32.93
CA GLU A 55 -23.01 16.32 34.14
C GLU A 55 -22.32 14.98 33.84
N GLY A 56 -21.00 14.99 33.76
CA GLY A 56 -20.17 13.79 33.64
C GLY A 56 -19.37 13.67 32.34
N ARG A 57 -18.69 14.74 31.93
CA ARG A 57 -17.98 14.89 30.65
C ARG A 57 -17.14 13.70 30.14
N ARG A 58 -16.62 12.82 31.00
CA ARG A 58 -15.78 11.67 30.58
C ARG A 58 -16.55 10.40 30.22
N LYS A 59 -17.65 10.09 30.91
CA LYS A 59 -18.43 8.86 30.64
C LYS A 59 -19.38 8.99 29.46
N VAL A 60 -19.86 10.18 29.19
CA VAL A 60 -20.82 10.47 28.11
C VAL A 60 -20.15 10.54 26.76
N SER A 61 -18.97 11.14 26.64
CA SER A 61 -18.17 11.12 25.42
C SER A 61 -17.95 9.68 24.90
N THR A 62 -17.73 8.72 25.80
CA THR A 62 -17.54 7.30 25.44
C THR A 62 -18.84 6.65 24.96
N VAL A 63 -19.97 6.95 25.59
CA VAL A 63 -21.29 6.35 25.24
C VAL A 63 -21.83 6.91 23.93
N VAL A 64 -21.68 8.21 23.68
CA VAL A 64 -22.08 8.86 22.41
C VAL A 64 -21.20 8.36 21.26
N HIS A 65 -19.90 8.24 21.48
CA HIS A 65 -18.96 7.72 20.49
C HIS A 65 -19.23 6.25 20.17
N GLN A 66 -19.56 5.42 21.14
CA GLN A 66 -19.98 4.01 20.93
C GLN A 66 -21.35 3.92 20.25
N GLY A 67 -22.31 4.76 20.60
CA GLY A 67 -23.63 4.80 19.96
C GLY A 67 -23.56 5.18 18.49
N ARG A 68 -22.76 6.20 18.13
CA ARG A 68 -22.51 6.61 16.74
C ARG A 68 -21.87 5.48 15.94
N LYS A 69 -20.83 4.83 16.49
CA LYS A 69 -20.16 3.69 15.87
C LYS A 69 -21.11 2.51 15.63
N THR A 70 -22.00 2.22 16.56
CA THR A 70 -22.99 1.11 16.43
C THR A 70 -24.03 1.41 15.34
N VAL A 71 -24.46 2.67 15.20
CA VAL A 71 -25.41 3.10 14.16
C VAL A 71 -24.73 3.12 12.79
N GLU A 72 -23.51 3.60 12.67
CA GLU A 72 -22.73 3.55 11.41
C GLU A 72 -22.51 2.11 10.96
N ASN A 73 -22.14 1.20 11.87
CA ASN A 73 -21.99 -0.21 11.56
C ASN A 73 -23.33 -0.88 11.17
N ALA A 74 -24.42 -0.55 11.85
CA ALA A 74 -25.75 -1.08 11.51
C ALA A 74 -26.25 -0.59 10.14
N LEU A 75 -25.87 0.64 9.74
CA LEU A 75 -26.20 1.20 8.43
C LEU A 75 -25.37 0.59 7.30
N LEU A 76 -24.14 0.15 7.55
CA LEU A 76 -23.30 -0.53 6.56
C LEU A 76 -23.85 -1.91 6.17
N HIS A 77 -24.69 -2.53 7.01
CA HIS A 77 -25.26 -3.84 6.75
C HIS A 77 -26.32 -3.80 5.63
N GLY A 78 -26.01 -4.43 4.51
CA GLY A 78 -26.88 -4.50 3.33
C GLY A 78 -26.67 -3.38 2.33
N LEU A 79 -25.67 -2.52 2.53
CA LEU A 79 -25.27 -1.52 1.53
C LEU A 79 -24.41 -2.15 0.45
N MET A 80 -24.47 -1.54 -0.72
CA MET A 80 -23.59 -1.82 -1.86
C MET A 80 -22.47 -0.79 -1.87
N MET A 81 -21.28 -1.21 -2.30
CA MET A 81 -20.11 -0.35 -2.49
C MET A 81 -19.61 -0.45 -3.93
N ARG A 82 -18.91 0.57 -4.37
CA ARG A 82 -18.18 0.56 -5.63
C ARG A 82 -16.84 -0.14 -5.43
N ALA A 83 -16.49 -1.02 -6.36
CA ALA A 83 -15.21 -1.70 -6.37
C ALA A 83 -14.74 -1.97 -7.80
N ALA A 84 -13.43 -1.94 -8.01
CA ALA A 84 -12.81 -2.38 -9.25
C ALA A 84 -12.65 -3.90 -9.23
N ILE A 85 -13.27 -4.56 -10.21
CA ILE A 85 -13.17 -6.00 -10.42
C ILE A 85 -12.33 -6.26 -11.66
N LEU A 86 -11.26 -7.03 -11.53
CA LEU A 86 -10.52 -7.56 -12.66
C LEU A 86 -11.25 -8.80 -13.19
N HIS A 87 -11.75 -8.74 -14.42
CA HIS A 87 -12.43 -9.86 -15.09
C HIS A 87 -11.49 -10.68 -15.97
N GLY A 88 -10.39 -10.08 -16.40
CA GLY A 88 -9.42 -10.73 -17.26
C GLY A 88 -8.40 -9.74 -17.81
N ARG A 89 -7.78 -10.12 -18.92
CA ARG A 89 -6.77 -9.30 -19.59
C ARG A 89 -7.36 -7.97 -20.02
N GLU A 90 -6.80 -6.87 -19.50
CA GLU A 90 -7.19 -5.49 -19.82
C GLU A 90 -8.68 -5.18 -19.58
N ASP A 91 -9.32 -5.94 -18.68
CA ASP A 91 -10.75 -5.82 -18.37
C ASP A 91 -10.94 -5.58 -16.85
N ILE A 92 -10.93 -4.31 -16.46
CA ILE A 92 -11.32 -3.83 -15.13
C ILE A 92 -12.69 -3.16 -15.25
N ARG A 93 -13.63 -3.57 -14.40
CA ARG A 93 -14.97 -2.98 -14.31
C ARG A 93 -15.22 -2.42 -12.93
N ILE A 94 -15.87 -1.25 -12.88
CA ILE A 94 -16.34 -0.68 -11.61
C ILE A 94 -17.76 -1.21 -11.40
N GLU A 95 -17.93 -2.02 -10.38
CA GLU A 95 -19.17 -2.71 -10.07
C GLU A 95 -19.69 -2.35 -8.68
N GLN A 96 -21.00 -2.52 -8.51
CA GLN A 96 -21.64 -2.47 -7.21
C GLN A 96 -21.57 -3.87 -6.58
N VAL A 97 -20.87 -3.98 -5.46
CA VAL A 97 -20.76 -5.23 -4.70
C VAL A 97 -21.19 -5.00 -3.26
N PRO A 98 -21.63 -6.04 -2.54
CA PRO A 98 -21.98 -5.88 -1.12
C PRO A 98 -20.80 -5.37 -0.30
N VAL A 99 -21.04 -4.42 0.62
CA VAL A 99 -20.06 -4.03 1.62
C VAL A 99 -19.72 -5.26 2.47
N PRO A 100 -18.42 -5.63 2.59
CA PRO A 100 -18.03 -6.80 3.37
C PRO A 100 -18.30 -6.61 4.87
N ARG A 101 -18.38 -7.72 5.61
CA ARG A 101 -18.45 -7.75 7.07
C ARG A 101 -17.20 -8.33 7.67
N ALA A 102 -16.84 -7.87 8.85
CA ALA A 102 -15.72 -8.42 9.60
C ALA A 102 -16.15 -9.73 10.28
N ALA A 103 -15.43 -10.82 9.99
CA ALA A 103 -15.48 -12.04 10.80
C ALA A 103 -14.57 -11.86 12.03
N ALA A 104 -14.53 -12.88 12.90
CA ALA A 104 -13.66 -12.85 14.08
C ALA A 104 -12.20 -12.58 13.69
N GLY A 105 -11.57 -11.62 14.35
CA GLY A 105 -10.20 -11.18 14.10
C GLY A 105 -10.00 -10.29 12.88
N GLU A 106 -11.02 -10.02 12.08
CA GLU A 106 -10.94 -9.21 10.84
C GLU A 106 -11.28 -7.74 11.07
N LEU A 107 -10.91 -6.89 10.12
CA LEU A 107 -11.34 -5.48 10.05
C LEU A 107 -12.04 -5.20 8.73
N ILE A 108 -12.97 -4.26 8.75
CA ILE A 108 -13.41 -3.52 7.56
C ILE A 108 -12.82 -2.13 7.62
N VAL A 109 -12.11 -1.77 6.56
CA VAL A 109 -11.48 -0.46 6.42
C VAL A 109 -12.16 0.28 5.28
N ARG A 110 -12.64 1.51 5.56
CA ARG A 110 -12.99 2.46 4.51
C ARG A 110 -11.71 2.98 3.90
N VAL A 111 -11.49 2.71 2.64
CA VAL A 111 -10.29 3.13 1.92
C VAL A 111 -10.27 4.66 1.78
N GLY A 112 -9.23 5.29 2.29
CA GLY A 112 -9.03 6.72 2.14
C GLY A 112 -8.17 7.07 0.93
N ALA A 113 -7.22 6.19 0.60
CA ALA A 113 -6.44 6.26 -0.62
C ALA A 113 -5.87 4.87 -0.97
N ALA A 114 -5.86 4.55 -2.25
CA ALA A 114 -5.12 3.42 -2.81
C ALA A 114 -4.14 3.92 -3.88
N LEU A 115 -3.02 3.21 -4.09
CA LEU A 115 -2.00 3.64 -5.03
C LEU A 115 -1.84 2.65 -6.18
N THR A 116 -1.51 3.19 -7.36
CA THR A 116 -1.17 2.34 -8.51
C THR A 116 0.21 1.71 -8.34
N CYS A 117 0.32 0.44 -8.75
CA CYS A 117 1.57 -0.33 -8.69
C CYS A 117 1.95 -0.89 -10.06
N GLY A 118 3.25 -1.01 -10.31
CA GLY A 118 3.76 -1.70 -11.50
C GLY A 118 3.34 -3.17 -11.58
N THR A 119 3.10 -3.81 -10.43
CA THR A 119 2.54 -5.17 -10.36
C THR A 119 1.10 -5.19 -10.86
N ASP A 120 0.25 -4.23 -10.46
CA ASP A 120 -1.12 -4.12 -10.97
C ASP A 120 -1.13 -3.94 -12.49
N LEU A 121 -0.22 -3.11 -13.03
CA LEU A 121 -0.09 -2.92 -14.47
C LEU A 121 0.31 -4.24 -15.19
N LYS A 122 1.24 -5.01 -14.61
CA LYS A 122 1.62 -6.33 -15.15
C LYS A 122 0.44 -7.31 -15.10
N VAL A 123 -0.33 -7.32 -14.01
CA VAL A 123 -1.52 -8.16 -13.82
C VAL A 123 -2.62 -7.75 -14.80
N PHE A 124 -2.92 -6.48 -14.95
CA PHE A 124 -3.88 -5.96 -15.91
C PHE A 124 -3.57 -6.44 -17.34
N ARG A 125 -2.31 -6.31 -17.76
CA ARG A 125 -1.85 -6.78 -19.10
C ARG A 125 -1.93 -8.29 -19.30
N ARG A 126 -1.74 -9.08 -18.24
CA ARG A 126 -1.76 -10.55 -18.30
C ARG A 126 -3.15 -11.14 -18.07
N GLY A 127 -3.98 -10.45 -17.29
CA GLY A 127 -5.29 -10.89 -16.85
C GLY A 127 -5.29 -11.71 -15.55
N TYR A 128 -4.14 -12.02 -14.96
CA TYR A 128 -4.03 -12.80 -13.72
C TYR A 128 -2.68 -12.60 -13.02
N HIS A 129 -2.62 -13.03 -11.76
CA HIS A 129 -1.38 -13.23 -11.03
C HIS A 129 -1.34 -14.61 -10.40
N ALA A 130 -0.27 -15.36 -10.64
CA ALA A 130 -0.18 -16.77 -10.28
C ALA A 130 -0.41 -17.10 -8.78
N ARG A 131 -0.14 -16.12 -7.88
CA ARG A 131 -0.29 -16.29 -6.42
C ARG A 131 -1.33 -15.39 -5.79
N MET A 132 -1.70 -14.27 -6.43
CA MET A 132 -2.47 -13.21 -5.75
C MET A 132 -3.87 -13.01 -6.32
N ILE A 133 -4.08 -13.20 -7.63
CA ILE A 133 -5.31 -12.80 -8.31
C ILE A 133 -5.70 -13.82 -9.37
N VAL A 134 -6.89 -14.40 -9.18
CA VAL A 134 -7.57 -15.24 -10.17
C VAL A 134 -8.90 -14.57 -10.49
N PRO A 135 -9.10 -14.04 -11.70
CA PRO A 135 -10.34 -13.38 -12.09
C PRO A 135 -11.57 -14.29 -12.06
N PRO A 136 -12.78 -13.74 -11.78
CA PRO A 136 -13.03 -12.36 -11.40
C PRO A 136 -12.60 -12.09 -9.95
N ALA A 137 -11.91 -10.96 -9.70
CA ALA A 137 -11.39 -10.65 -8.38
C ALA A 137 -11.32 -9.14 -8.11
N LEU A 138 -11.48 -8.76 -6.85
CA LEU A 138 -11.19 -7.41 -6.37
C LEU A 138 -9.73 -7.05 -6.67
N PHE A 139 -9.47 -5.79 -7.04
CA PHE A 139 -8.20 -5.37 -7.59
C PHE A 139 -7.52 -4.28 -6.74
N GLY A 140 -6.17 -4.20 -6.86
CA GLY A 140 -5.34 -3.27 -6.09
C GLY A 140 -4.88 -3.83 -4.74
N HIS A 141 -3.72 -3.38 -4.24
CA HIS A 141 -3.11 -3.94 -3.03
C HIS A 141 -2.35 -2.94 -2.16
N GLU A 142 -2.17 -1.71 -2.59
CA GLU A 142 -1.54 -0.63 -1.80
C GLU A 142 -2.65 0.29 -1.30
N GLN A 143 -2.91 0.37 0.00
CA GLN A 143 -3.99 1.20 0.54
C GLN A 143 -3.75 1.62 2.00
N ALA A 144 -4.38 2.72 2.39
CA ALA A 144 -4.58 3.13 3.78
C ALA A 144 -5.99 3.71 3.94
N GLY A 145 -6.54 3.62 5.15
CA GLY A 145 -7.90 4.05 5.39
C GLY A 145 -8.25 4.17 6.86
N THR A 146 -9.55 4.14 7.13
CA THR A 146 -10.10 4.24 8.48
C THR A 146 -10.92 2.99 8.78
N VAL A 147 -10.68 2.38 9.91
CA VAL A 147 -11.44 1.22 10.40
C VAL A 147 -12.90 1.64 10.59
N VAL A 148 -13.84 0.89 10.03
CA VAL A 148 -15.29 1.10 10.22
C VAL A 148 -15.93 -0.04 11.00
N GLU A 149 -15.37 -1.24 10.94
CA GLU A 149 -15.84 -2.41 11.70
C GLU A 149 -14.62 -3.23 12.17
N ALA A 150 -14.65 -3.68 13.44
CA ALA A 150 -13.69 -4.60 14.01
C ALA A 150 -14.46 -5.86 14.44
N GLY A 151 -14.00 -7.02 13.94
CA GLY A 151 -14.57 -8.32 14.25
C GLY A 151 -14.31 -8.75 15.70
N GLU A 152 -15.02 -9.77 16.14
CA GLU A 152 -14.84 -10.34 17.48
C GLU A 152 -13.38 -10.71 17.73
N GLY A 153 -12.86 -10.37 18.93
CA GLY A 153 -11.50 -10.68 19.35
C GLY A 153 -10.43 -9.69 18.88
N VAL A 154 -10.75 -8.67 18.07
CA VAL A 154 -9.82 -7.59 17.74
C VAL A 154 -9.75 -6.62 18.91
N THR A 155 -8.56 -6.45 19.49
CA THR A 155 -8.30 -5.58 20.66
C THR A 155 -7.43 -4.37 20.33
N ASP A 156 -6.61 -4.47 19.28
CA ASP A 156 -5.59 -3.46 18.96
C ASP A 156 -6.12 -2.33 18.06
N PHE A 157 -7.28 -2.54 17.45
CA PHE A 157 -7.91 -1.58 16.54
C PHE A 157 -9.40 -1.41 16.85
N ALA A 158 -9.89 -0.19 16.68
CA ALA A 158 -11.29 0.17 16.85
C ALA A 158 -11.80 1.00 15.66
N PRO A 159 -13.12 1.02 15.40
CA PRO A 159 -13.72 1.95 14.45
C PRO A 159 -13.29 3.39 14.70
N GLY A 160 -12.85 4.08 13.65
CA GLY A 160 -12.25 5.42 13.69
C GLY A 160 -10.72 5.42 13.66
N ASP A 161 -10.05 4.31 13.91
CA ASP A 161 -8.59 4.24 13.81
C ASP A 161 -8.14 4.33 12.37
N ARG A 162 -7.09 5.11 12.14
CA ARG A 162 -6.45 5.24 10.83
C ARG A 162 -5.40 4.15 10.72
N VAL A 163 -5.47 3.36 9.66
CA VAL A 163 -4.60 2.20 9.48
C VAL A 163 -4.05 2.10 8.06
N VAL A 164 -2.88 1.51 7.94
CA VAL A 164 -2.37 0.89 6.73
C VAL A 164 -2.31 -0.62 6.97
N ALA A 165 -3.09 -1.37 6.20
CA ALA A 165 -3.05 -2.82 6.23
C ALA A 165 -2.32 -3.31 4.98
N LEU A 166 -1.19 -4.00 5.20
CA LEU A 166 -0.34 -4.47 4.11
C LEU A 166 -1.03 -5.61 3.35
N ASN A 167 -0.58 -5.83 2.13
CA ASN A 167 -1.21 -6.79 1.22
C ASN A 167 -0.90 -8.25 1.53
N SER A 168 -0.08 -8.55 2.55
CA SER A 168 0.25 -9.92 2.91
C SER A 168 0.58 -10.10 4.38
N ALA A 169 0.47 -11.36 4.85
CA ALA A 169 0.98 -11.76 6.16
C ALA A 169 1.52 -13.20 6.15
N PRO A 170 2.68 -13.44 6.79
CA PRO A 170 3.26 -14.77 6.95
C PRO A 170 2.48 -15.61 7.98
N CYS A 171 2.54 -16.94 7.88
CA CYS A 171 1.93 -17.82 8.88
C CYS A 171 2.62 -17.72 10.25
N GLY A 172 3.92 -17.48 10.29
CA GLY A 172 4.72 -17.35 11.50
C GLY A 172 5.24 -18.68 12.06
N THR A 173 4.92 -19.84 11.47
CA THR A 173 5.24 -21.16 12.04
C THR A 173 5.97 -22.09 11.06
N CYS A 174 6.00 -21.80 9.75
CA CYS A 174 6.67 -22.65 8.77
C CYS A 174 8.20 -22.52 8.85
N TYR A 175 8.89 -23.38 8.10
CA TYR A 175 10.35 -23.42 8.02
C TYR A 175 10.98 -22.04 7.74
N PHE A 176 10.44 -21.31 6.78
CA PHE A 176 10.96 -19.98 6.42
C PHE A 176 10.70 -18.93 7.50
N CYS A 177 9.50 -18.92 8.08
CA CYS A 177 9.16 -18.00 9.15
C CYS A 177 10.06 -18.19 10.39
N SER A 178 10.37 -19.43 10.75
CA SER A 178 11.25 -19.73 11.90
C SER A 178 12.71 -19.29 11.70
N ARG A 179 13.08 -18.94 10.44
CA ARG A 179 14.41 -18.45 10.06
C ARG A 179 14.45 -16.95 9.76
N GLY A 180 13.37 -16.21 10.04
CA GLY A 180 13.27 -14.79 9.68
C GLY A 180 13.10 -14.50 8.19
N GLN A 181 12.78 -15.52 7.39
CA GLN A 181 12.54 -15.42 5.95
C GLN A 181 11.02 -15.38 5.67
N GLU A 182 10.31 -14.51 6.35
CA GLU A 182 8.85 -14.44 6.35
C GLU A 182 8.26 -14.12 4.97
N ASN A 183 9.01 -13.40 4.13
CA ASN A 183 8.68 -13.15 2.72
C ASN A 183 8.62 -14.42 1.85
N LEU A 184 9.26 -15.50 2.29
CA LEU A 184 9.26 -16.81 1.64
C LEU A 184 8.30 -17.81 2.30
N CYS A 185 7.41 -17.35 3.17
CA CYS A 185 6.46 -18.19 3.89
C CYS A 185 5.71 -19.15 2.96
N ASP A 186 5.66 -20.44 3.34
CA ASP A 186 4.95 -21.49 2.57
C ASP A 186 3.46 -21.20 2.41
N ASP A 187 2.86 -20.55 3.41
CA ASP A 187 1.46 -20.10 3.44
C ASP A 187 1.41 -18.57 3.58
N LEU A 188 2.03 -17.86 2.63
CA LEU A 188 1.95 -16.41 2.58
C LEU A 188 0.56 -15.99 2.11
N LEU A 189 -0.22 -15.43 3.04
CA LEU A 189 -1.55 -14.92 2.77
C LEU A 189 -1.47 -13.59 2.03
N PHE A 190 -2.14 -13.47 0.88
CA PHE A 190 -2.28 -12.20 0.15
C PHE A 190 -3.70 -11.64 0.28
N ASN A 191 -3.84 -10.31 0.24
CA ASN A 191 -5.09 -9.59 0.21
C ASN A 191 -5.08 -8.55 -0.91
N ASN A 192 -6.20 -8.47 -1.64
CA ASN A 192 -6.44 -7.52 -2.72
C ASN A 192 -7.79 -6.84 -2.53
N GLY A 193 -8.04 -5.77 -3.27
CA GLY A 193 -9.29 -5.01 -3.20
C GLY A 193 -9.11 -3.57 -2.74
N ALA A 194 -7.89 -3.04 -2.88
CA ALA A 194 -7.59 -1.65 -2.53
C ALA A 194 -8.37 -0.63 -3.37
N TYR A 195 -8.70 -0.95 -4.63
CA TYR A 195 -9.52 -0.06 -5.47
C TYR A 195 -11.02 -0.30 -5.22
N ALA A 196 -11.46 -0.01 -4.00
CA ALA A 196 -12.84 -0.12 -3.54
C ALA A 196 -13.12 0.88 -2.42
N GLU A 197 -14.39 1.19 -2.16
CA GLU A 197 -14.78 2.07 -1.06
C GLU A 197 -14.46 1.45 0.31
N TYR A 198 -14.58 0.12 0.42
CA TYR A 198 -14.25 -0.64 1.64
C TYR A 198 -13.45 -1.88 1.29
N ILE A 199 -12.54 -2.25 2.16
CA ILE A 199 -11.76 -3.48 2.05
C ILE A 199 -11.85 -4.29 3.35
N ARG A 200 -12.02 -5.60 3.22
CA ARG A 200 -11.91 -6.54 4.33
C ARG A 200 -10.44 -6.90 4.53
N ILE A 201 -9.96 -6.78 5.75
CA ILE A 201 -8.61 -7.15 6.16
C ILE A 201 -8.68 -8.48 6.92
N PRO A 202 -8.11 -9.55 6.37
CA PRO A 202 -8.11 -10.87 7.02
C PRO A 202 -7.41 -10.86 8.38
N ALA A 203 -7.87 -11.68 9.31
CA ALA A 203 -7.40 -11.75 10.69
C ALA A 203 -5.88 -11.88 10.84
N ARG A 204 -5.22 -12.67 9.97
CA ARG A 204 -3.76 -12.81 9.99
C ARG A 204 -3.05 -11.52 9.62
N ILE A 205 -3.58 -10.74 8.68
CA ILE A 205 -3.03 -9.44 8.30
C ILE A 205 -3.29 -8.43 9.43
N VAL A 206 -4.46 -8.46 10.04
CA VAL A 206 -4.76 -7.64 11.23
C VAL A 206 -3.72 -7.86 12.31
N ALA A 207 -3.48 -9.12 12.68
CA ALA A 207 -2.57 -9.47 13.76
C ALA A 207 -1.08 -9.23 13.48
N LYS A 208 -0.65 -9.29 12.22
CA LYS A 208 0.78 -9.32 11.89
C LYS A 208 1.25 -8.12 11.09
N ASN A 209 0.38 -7.53 10.27
CA ASN A 209 0.81 -6.58 9.25
C ASN A 209 -0.22 -5.46 8.99
N THR A 210 -0.96 -5.07 10.02
CA THR A 210 -1.76 -3.84 10.06
C THR A 210 -1.10 -2.88 11.05
N LEU A 211 -0.91 -1.63 10.63
CA LEU A 211 -0.20 -0.61 11.42
C LEU A 211 -1.10 0.61 11.58
N GLN A 212 -1.06 1.20 12.78
CA GLN A 212 -1.76 2.45 13.06
C GLN A 212 -1.05 3.62 12.40
N VAL A 213 -1.79 4.45 11.67
CA VAL A 213 -1.27 5.62 10.96
C VAL A 213 -1.37 6.85 11.87
N PRO A 214 -0.26 7.53 12.20
CA PRO A 214 -0.29 8.77 12.98
C PRO A 214 -1.19 9.84 12.35
N ALA A 215 -1.85 10.66 13.17
CA ALA A 215 -2.84 11.65 12.73
C ALA A 215 -2.28 12.67 11.72
N HIS A 216 -1.00 13.01 11.83
CA HIS A 216 -0.33 13.98 10.94
C HIS A 216 0.06 13.41 9.56
N VAL A 217 0.03 12.08 9.37
CA VAL A 217 0.40 11.44 8.11
C VAL A 217 -0.82 11.37 7.18
N PRO A 218 -0.80 11.96 5.98
CA PRO A 218 -1.87 11.77 4.99
C PRO A 218 -2.06 10.28 4.63
N LEU A 219 -3.31 9.83 4.41
CA LEU A 219 -3.57 8.42 4.09
C LEU A 219 -2.92 7.99 2.77
N GLU A 220 -2.85 8.87 1.78
CA GLU A 220 -2.13 8.58 0.53
C GLU A 220 -0.63 8.36 0.75
N HIS A 221 0.00 9.11 1.69
CA HIS A 221 1.39 8.86 2.07
C HIS A 221 1.52 7.53 2.84
N ALA A 222 0.58 7.23 3.74
CA ALA A 222 0.58 5.96 4.47
C ALA A 222 0.42 4.75 3.54
N ALA A 223 -0.32 4.88 2.44
CA ALA A 223 -0.47 3.81 1.44
C ALA A 223 0.85 3.43 0.75
N LEU A 224 1.86 4.33 0.75
CA LEU A 224 3.22 4.04 0.27
C LEU A 224 3.97 3.04 1.17
N THR A 225 3.47 2.71 2.35
CA THR A 225 4.14 1.79 3.29
C THR A 225 4.43 0.43 2.64
N GLU A 226 3.51 -0.09 1.83
CA GLU A 226 3.69 -1.40 1.17
C GLU A 226 4.88 -1.39 0.20
N PRO A 227 4.90 -0.55 -0.86
CA PRO A 227 6.01 -0.54 -1.80
C PRO A 227 7.32 -0.04 -1.19
N LEU A 228 7.26 0.87 -0.21
CA LEU A 228 8.44 1.32 0.52
C LEU A 228 9.04 0.20 1.37
N ALA A 229 8.22 -0.66 2.00
CA ALA A 229 8.70 -1.83 2.72
C ALA A 229 9.47 -2.80 1.80
N CYS A 230 9.00 -2.97 0.57
CA CYS A 230 9.71 -3.72 -0.46
C CYS A 230 11.08 -3.07 -0.79
N ALA A 231 11.10 -1.74 -0.94
CA ALA A 231 12.34 -1.00 -1.22
C ALA A 231 13.36 -1.09 -0.06
N VAL A 232 12.88 -0.95 1.19
CA VAL A 232 13.72 -1.12 2.39
C VAL A 232 14.30 -2.52 2.44
N HIS A 233 13.47 -3.55 2.22
CA HIS A 233 13.94 -4.94 2.18
C HIS A 233 14.98 -5.16 1.09
N GLY A 234 14.74 -4.70 -0.14
CA GLY A 234 15.68 -4.86 -1.25
C GLY A 234 17.03 -4.18 -0.98
N PHE A 235 17.02 -3.01 -0.35
CA PHE A 235 18.25 -2.32 0.01
C PHE A 235 18.99 -3.04 1.17
N GLU A 236 18.31 -3.34 2.27
CA GLU A 236 18.92 -4.00 3.44
C GLU A 236 19.46 -5.40 3.10
N ASP A 237 18.71 -6.14 2.28
CA ASP A 237 19.08 -7.49 1.84
C ASP A 237 20.30 -7.49 0.91
N SER A 238 20.64 -6.35 0.30
CA SER A 238 21.90 -6.17 -0.44
C SER A 238 23.14 -6.13 0.47
N ASN A 239 22.96 -6.12 1.78
CA ASN A 239 24.00 -6.10 2.82
C ASN A 239 25.02 -4.96 2.64
N PRO A 240 24.56 -3.68 2.54
CA PRO A 240 25.42 -2.53 2.29
C PRO A 240 26.36 -2.28 3.48
N ARG A 241 27.61 -1.86 3.18
CA ARG A 241 28.62 -1.47 4.16
C ARG A 241 28.89 0.03 4.07
N PRO A 242 29.21 0.69 5.17
CA PRO A 242 29.57 2.11 5.14
C PRO A 242 30.62 2.41 4.07
N GLY A 243 30.34 3.39 3.21
CA GLY A 243 31.22 3.78 2.10
C GLY A 243 31.01 3.03 0.79
N ASP A 244 30.07 2.06 0.73
CA ASP A 244 29.72 1.41 -0.51
C ASP A 244 29.05 2.38 -1.49
N THR A 245 29.35 2.25 -2.77
CA THR A 245 28.64 2.90 -3.89
C THR A 245 27.55 1.98 -4.39
N VAL A 246 26.32 2.51 -4.49
CA VAL A 246 25.11 1.74 -4.87
C VAL A 246 24.62 2.20 -6.23
N ALA A 247 24.58 1.30 -7.21
CA ALA A 247 23.89 1.54 -8.47
C ALA A 247 22.46 0.99 -8.42
N VAL A 248 21.48 1.78 -8.85
CA VAL A 248 20.09 1.35 -8.98
C VAL A 248 19.67 1.40 -10.44
N ILE A 249 19.32 0.26 -11.00
CA ILE A 249 18.89 0.11 -12.39
C ILE A 249 17.38 0.19 -12.46
N GLY A 250 16.86 1.24 -13.06
CA GLY A 250 15.43 1.47 -13.27
C GLY A 250 14.89 2.68 -12.50
N GLY A 251 14.30 3.62 -13.24
CA GLY A 251 13.65 4.84 -12.73
C GLY A 251 12.15 4.70 -12.55
N GLY A 252 11.63 3.49 -12.33
CA GLY A 252 10.24 3.26 -11.93
C GLY A 252 10.03 3.51 -10.43
N PRO A 253 8.77 3.45 -9.94
CA PRO A 253 8.46 3.76 -8.54
C PRO A 253 9.33 3.00 -7.53
N LEU A 254 9.52 1.69 -7.74
CA LEU A 254 10.31 0.85 -6.85
C LEU A 254 11.80 1.22 -6.88
N GLY A 255 12.38 1.38 -8.08
CA GLY A 255 13.80 1.77 -8.21
C GLY A 255 14.08 3.14 -7.58
N LEU A 256 13.19 4.12 -7.79
CA LEU A 256 13.28 5.43 -7.14
C LEU A 256 13.14 5.35 -5.61
N MET A 257 12.30 4.44 -5.08
CA MET A 257 12.19 4.22 -3.62
C MET A 257 13.47 3.58 -3.06
N ILE A 258 14.02 2.57 -3.73
CA ILE A 258 15.30 1.93 -3.32
C ILE A 258 16.43 2.98 -3.32
N LEU A 259 16.52 3.77 -4.39
CA LEU A 259 17.47 4.87 -4.50
C LEU A 259 17.35 5.83 -3.32
N HIS A 260 16.12 6.29 -3.05
CA HIS A 260 15.88 7.26 -1.97
C HIS A 260 16.21 6.68 -0.59
N VAL A 261 15.85 5.40 -0.33
CA VAL A 261 16.23 4.69 0.90
C VAL A 261 17.75 4.63 1.07
N ALA A 262 18.48 4.28 0.00
CA ALA A 262 19.94 4.24 0.02
C ALA A 262 20.56 5.63 0.27
N ALA A 263 20.05 6.67 -0.39
CA ALA A 263 20.48 8.05 -0.19
C ALA A 263 20.20 8.55 1.24
N LEU A 264 19.02 8.25 1.80
CA LEU A 264 18.66 8.57 3.20
C LEU A 264 19.57 7.86 4.21
N ALA A 265 20.09 6.69 3.86
CA ALA A 265 21.05 5.95 4.66
C ALA A 265 22.50 6.46 4.51
N GLY A 266 22.74 7.48 3.67
CA GLY A 266 24.04 8.14 3.49
C GLY A 266 24.95 7.46 2.47
N TYR A 267 24.41 6.62 1.59
CA TYR A 267 25.20 5.96 0.53
C TYR A 267 25.30 6.85 -0.72
N GLU A 268 26.42 6.73 -1.43
CA GLU A 268 26.58 7.31 -2.76
C GLU A 268 25.77 6.49 -3.78
N VAL A 269 24.74 7.10 -4.37
CA VAL A 269 23.82 6.39 -5.27
C VAL A 269 23.98 6.86 -6.70
N ILE A 270 24.16 5.91 -7.61
CA ILE A 270 24.17 6.11 -9.07
C ILE A 270 22.86 5.56 -9.64
N ALA A 271 22.02 6.44 -10.19
CA ALA A 271 20.78 6.04 -10.85
C ALA A 271 21.02 5.73 -12.33
N LEU A 272 20.57 4.57 -12.81
CA LEU A 272 20.58 4.21 -14.23
C LEU A 272 19.15 4.29 -14.76
N VAL A 273 18.88 5.26 -15.63
CA VAL A 273 17.53 5.58 -16.10
C VAL A 273 17.52 5.82 -17.62
N LYS A 274 16.32 5.83 -18.22
CA LYS A 274 16.18 5.98 -19.69
C LYS A 274 15.52 7.30 -20.13
N HIS A 275 14.76 7.95 -19.27
CA HIS A 275 13.91 9.08 -19.62
C HIS A 275 14.20 10.30 -18.74
N ASP A 276 14.01 11.51 -19.27
CA ASP A 276 14.29 12.79 -18.59
C ASP A 276 13.56 12.89 -17.23
N GLY A 277 12.25 12.62 -17.19
CA GLY A 277 11.48 12.69 -15.95
C GLY A 277 11.97 11.70 -14.86
N GLN A 278 12.55 10.56 -15.27
CA GLN A 278 13.17 9.63 -14.32
C GLN A 278 14.50 10.17 -13.79
N ALA A 279 15.27 10.83 -14.65
CA ALA A 279 16.54 11.46 -14.27
C ALA A 279 16.29 12.60 -13.29
N ASP A 280 15.29 13.44 -13.53
CA ASP A 280 14.94 14.54 -12.64
C ASP A 280 14.44 14.04 -11.29
N ALA A 281 13.56 13.02 -11.27
CA ALA A 281 13.09 12.37 -10.05
C ALA A 281 14.25 11.73 -9.26
N ALA A 282 15.19 11.08 -9.95
CA ALA A 282 16.35 10.47 -9.29
C ALA A 282 17.24 11.53 -8.62
N ARG A 283 17.49 12.67 -9.27
CA ARG A 283 18.25 13.79 -8.67
C ARG A 283 17.53 14.36 -7.44
N GLN A 284 16.22 14.61 -7.57
CA GLN A 284 15.41 15.13 -6.48
C GLN A 284 15.41 14.19 -5.26
N LEU A 285 15.46 12.86 -5.49
CA LEU A 285 15.43 11.84 -4.45
C LEU A 285 16.81 11.49 -3.89
N GLY A 286 17.87 12.19 -4.31
CA GLY A 286 19.19 12.10 -3.69
C GLY A 286 20.20 11.23 -4.43
N ALA A 287 19.99 10.93 -5.72
CA ALA A 287 21.05 10.34 -6.54
C ALA A 287 22.26 11.28 -6.63
N ALA A 288 23.44 10.80 -6.25
CA ALA A 288 24.68 11.53 -6.41
C ALA A 288 25.04 11.66 -7.90
N HIS A 289 24.75 10.63 -8.68
CA HIS A 289 24.97 10.60 -10.11
C HIS A 289 23.78 9.99 -10.83
N VAL A 290 23.55 10.47 -12.07
CA VAL A 290 22.51 9.92 -12.96
C VAL A 290 23.12 9.56 -14.30
N VAL A 291 23.07 8.29 -14.64
CA VAL A 291 23.44 7.76 -15.95
C VAL A 291 22.16 7.57 -16.76
N GLN A 292 21.97 8.47 -17.72
CA GLN A 292 20.76 8.47 -18.56
C GLN A 292 21.10 7.98 -19.97
N THR A 293 20.76 6.74 -20.25
CA THR A 293 20.96 6.13 -21.57
C THR A 293 20.07 4.91 -21.79
N ALA A 294 19.71 4.65 -23.05
CA ALA A 294 19.03 3.42 -23.44
C ALA A 294 20.03 2.32 -23.83
N SER A 295 21.32 2.65 -24.00
CA SER A 295 22.36 1.73 -24.39
C SER A 295 23.02 1.08 -23.17
N ILE A 296 22.81 -0.22 -22.98
CA ILE A 296 23.43 -1.00 -21.89
C ILE A 296 24.96 -0.88 -21.89
N PRO A 297 25.68 -1.04 -23.00
CA PRO A 297 27.14 -0.86 -23.01
C PRO A 297 27.57 0.56 -22.62
N ALA A 298 26.80 1.58 -22.98
CA ALA A 298 27.08 2.96 -22.57
C ALA A 298 26.82 3.15 -21.07
N ALA A 299 25.71 2.61 -20.54
CA ALA A 299 25.38 2.65 -19.11
C ALA A 299 26.52 2.04 -18.27
N ILE A 300 26.99 0.86 -18.65
CA ILE A 300 28.11 0.18 -17.96
C ILE A 300 29.37 1.05 -17.96
N ARG A 301 29.81 1.55 -19.13
CA ARG A 301 30.99 2.41 -19.22
C ARG A 301 30.87 3.68 -18.38
N GLN A 302 29.75 4.39 -18.52
CA GLN A 302 29.52 5.64 -17.78
C GLN A 302 29.47 5.42 -16.27
N THR A 303 28.78 4.37 -15.81
CA THR A 303 28.73 4.03 -14.39
C THR A 303 30.10 3.68 -13.84
N ARG A 304 30.87 2.85 -14.55
CA ARG A 304 32.22 2.48 -14.12
C ARG A 304 33.16 3.70 -14.06
N ALA A 305 33.06 4.62 -15.01
CA ALA A 305 33.85 5.87 -15.02
C ALA A 305 33.60 6.77 -13.81
N LEU A 306 32.45 6.62 -13.13
CA LEU A 306 32.12 7.32 -11.87
C LEU A 306 32.76 6.65 -10.63
N THR A 307 33.38 5.48 -10.77
CA THR A 307 33.96 4.75 -9.65
C THR A 307 35.49 4.82 -9.67
N PRO A 308 36.20 4.75 -8.54
CA PRO A 308 37.66 4.79 -8.47
C PRO A 308 38.28 3.73 -9.38
N ASN A 309 39.19 4.15 -10.27
CA ASN A 309 39.89 3.29 -11.26
C ASN A 309 38.92 2.49 -12.17
N GLU A 310 37.72 3.01 -12.41
CA GLU A 310 36.68 2.36 -13.24
C GLU A 310 36.35 0.93 -12.82
N ARG A 311 36.56 0.60 -11.53
CA ARG A 311 36.42 -0.79 -11.02
C ARG A 311 34.98 -1.32 -11.03
N GLY A 312 34.00 -0.43 -11.01
CA GLY A 312 32.57 -0.73 -10.84
C GLY A 312 32.07 -0.43 -9.41
N VAL A 313 30.76 -0.52 -9.22
CA VAL A 313 30.09 -0.23 -7.95
C VAL A 313 30.21 -1.39 -6.96
N ASP A 314 30.01 -1.11 -5.68
CA ASP A 314 29.99 -2.12 -4.64
C ASP A 314 28.72 -2.96 -4.70
N ILE A 315 27.58 -2.31 -4.94
CA ILE A 315 26.27 -2.93 -5.01
C ILE A 315 25.51 -2.46 -6.26
N ALA A 316 24.93 -3.40 -7.00
CA ALA A 316 23.98 -3.10 -8.07
C ALA A 316 22.61 -3.69 -7.73
N ILE A 317 21.56 -2.86 -7.66
CA ILE A 317 20.19 -3.29 -7.41
C ILE A 317 19.38 -3.11 -8.68
N GLU A 318 18.88 -4.24 -9.21
CA GLU A 318 18.09 -4.27 -10.44
C GLU A 318 16.60 -4.20 -10.08
N ALA A 319 15.88 -3.19 -10.57
CA ALA A 319 14.48 -2.92 -10.27
C ALA A 319 13.57 -2.82 -11.53
N VAL A 320 14.03 -3.33 -12.68
CA VAL A 320 13.27 -3.32 -13.96
C VAL A 320 12.53 -4.64 -14.18
N GLY A 321 13.22 -5.77 -13.93
CA GLY A 321 12.70 -7.10 -14.16
C GLY A 321 12.75 -7.52 -15.64
N MET A 322 13.91 -7.31 -16.28
CA MET A 322 14.17 -7.76 -17.64
C MET A 322 15.50 -8.53 -17.71
N PRO A 323 15.60 -9.63 -18.49
CA PRO A 323 16.84 -10.40 -18.61
C PRO A 323 18.08 -9.56 -18.93
N ALA A 324 17.96 -8.62 -19.85
CA ALA A 324 19.07 -7.73 -20.22
C ALA A 324 19.51 -6.80 -19.07
N ALA A 325 18.58 -6.34 -18.21
CA ALA A 325 18.92 -5.54 -17.03
C ALA A 325 19.57 -6.38 -15.92
N TRP A 326 19.23 -7.66 -15.82
CA TRP A 326 19.92 -8.61 -14.95
C TRP A 326 21.37 -8.80 -15.36
N GLN A 327 21.63 -8.99 -16.68
CA GLN A 327 22.99 -9.08 -17.23
C GLN A 327 23.77 -7.79 -17.01
N GLU A 328 23.15 -6.63 -17.26
CA GLU A 328 23.73 -5.31 -17.01
C GLU A 328 24.18 -5.16 -15.55
N ALA A 329 23.36 -5.58 -14.59
CA ALA A 329 23.68 -5.48 -13.17
C ALA A 329 24.96 -6.24 -12.79
N VAL A 330 25.19 -7.44 -13.38
CA VAL A 330 26.40 -8.22 -13.13
C VAL A 330 27.64 -7.52 -13.67
N GLU A 331 27.54 -6.82 -14.79
CA GLU A 331 28.67 -6.09 -15.38
C GLU A 331 29.01 -4.79 -14.64
N LEU A 332 28.09 -4.23 -13.87
CA LEU A 332 28.30 -2.98 -13.14
C LEU A 332 29.17 -3.14 -11.90
N VAL A 333 29.09 -4.27 -11.21
CA VAL A 333 29.75 -4.44 -9.92
C VAL A 333 31.25 -4.68 -10.06
N ARG A 334 32.01 -4.25 -9.06
CA ARG A 334 33.43 -4.54 -8.91
C ARG A 334 33.67 -6.02 -8.52
N LYS A 335 34.93 -6.44 -8.50
CA LYS A 335 35.31 -7.70 -7.85
C LYS A 335 34.90 -7.69 -6.38
N GLY A 336 34.30 -8.78 -5.89
CA GLY A 336 33.75 -8.92 -4.55
C GLY A 336 32.47 -8.08 -4.34
N GLY A 337 31.85 -7.57 -5.41
CA GLY A 337 30.61 -6.79 -5.33
C GLY A 337 29.36 -7.66 -5.25
N THR A 338 28.24 -7.04 -4.90
CA THR A 338 26.94 -7.69 -4.75
C THR A 338 25.96 -7.21 -5.81
N VAL A 339 25.27 -8.14 -6.45
CA VAL A 339 24.11 -7.87 -7.32
C VAL A 339 22.85 -8.34 -6.63
N ASN A 340 21.84 -7.47 -6.52
CA ASN A 340 20.52 -7.83 -6.02
C ASN A 340 19.47 -7.69 -7.13
N PHE A 341 18.90 -8.80 -7.53
CA PHE A 341 17.82 -8.89 -8.50
C PHE A 341 16.47 -8.73 -7.79
N PHE A 342 15.97 -7.51 -7.74
CA PHE A 342 14.67 -7.22 -7.14
C PHE A 342 13.54 -7.25 -8.20
N GLY A 343 13.83 -6.78 -9.40
CA GLY A 343 12.89 -6.80 -10.51
C GLY A 343 12.59 -8.22 -10.99
N GLY A 344 11.38 -8.72 -10.74
CA GLY A 344 10.95 -10.03 -11.25
C GLY A 344 10.75 -10.01 -12.77
N CYS A 345 11.46 -10.90 -13.48
CA CYS A 345 11.31 -11.13 -14.92
C CYS A 345 9.98 -11.85 -15.26
N ALA A 346 9.64 -11.91 -16.54
CA ALA A 346 8.50 -12.70 -17.00
C ALA A 346 8.73 -14.18 -16.76
N VAL A 347 7.64 -14.95 -16.61
CA VAL A 347 7.71 -16.41 -16.54
C VAL A 347 8.39 -16.95 -17.80
N ASP A 348 9.12 -18.05 -17.67
CA ASP A 348 9.85 -18.74 -18.75
C ASP A 348 11.00 -17.93 -19.40
N THR A 349 11.47 -16.86 -18.73
CA THR A 349 12.69 -16.16 -19.15
C THR A 349 13.92 -16.77 -18.51
N GLN A 350 15.04 -16.72 -19.26
CA GLN A 350 16.36 -17.20 -18.81
C GLN A 350 17.40 -16.10 -19.00
N VAL A 351 18.44 -16.13 -18.17
CA VAL A 351 19.59 -15.22 -18.25
C VAL A 351 20.87 -16.03 -18.32
N THR A 352 21.68 -15.78 -19.34
CA THR A 352 23.01 -16.35 -19.44
C THR A 352 24.02 -15.41 -18.79
N LEU A 353 24.82 -15.93 -17.87
CA LEU A 353 25.88 -15.20 -17.18
C LEU A 353 27.26 -15.78 -17.56
N ASP A 354 28.25 -14.90 -17.66
CA ASP A 354 29.66 -15.29 -17.82
C ASP A 354 30.16 -15.89 -16.50
N THR A 355 30.42 -17.21 -16.52
CA THR A 355 30.89 -17.94 -15.33
C THR A 355 32.28 -17.49 -14.86
N ASN A 356 33.18 -17.09 -15.78
CA ASN A 356 34.48 -16.52 -15.40
C ASN A 356 34.30 -15.19 -14.67
N ARG A 357 33.41 -14.35 -15.19
CA ARG A 357 33.07 -13.05 -14.55
C ARG A 357 32.55 -13.26 -13.12
N VAL A 358 31.62 -14.17 -12.95
CA VAL A 358 31.01 -14.43 -11.62
C VAL A 358 32.03 -15.09 -10.69
N HIS A 359 32.69 -16.16 -11.13
CA HIS A 359 33.56 -16.97 -10.27
C HIS A 359 34.89 -16.24 -9.90
N TYR A 360 35.64 -15.79 -10.93
CA TYR A 360 36.95 -15.17 -10.67
C TYR A 360 36.89 -13.72 -10.20
N SER A 361 35.74 -13.12 -10.19
CA SER A 361 35.50 -11.82 -9.56
C SER A 361 34.81 -11.92 -8.19
N ASP A 362 34.52 -13.14 -7.70
CA ASP A 362 33.87 -13.37 -6.38
C ASP A 362 32.58 -12.55 -6.23
N ILE A 363 31.74 -12.53 -7.28
CA ILE A 363 30.52 -11.73 -7.29
C ILE A 363 29.42 -12.46 -6.52
N THR A 364 28.81 -11.78 -5.57
CA THR A 364 27.60 -12.27 -4.89
C THR A 364 26.37 -11.97 -5.74
N LEU A 365 25.64 -13.01 -6.15
CA LEU A 365 24.35 -12.89 -6.81
C LEU A 365 23.23 -13.19 -5.80
N ARG A 366 22.31 -12.27 -5.65
CA ARG A 366 21.19 -12.36 -4.72
C ARG A 366 19.90 -11.94 -5.41
N ALA A 367 18.78 -12.43 -4.90
CA ALA A 367 17.46 -11.94 -5.30
C ALA A 367 16.64 -11.67 -4.05
N THR A 368 15.88 -10.58 -4.06
CA THR A 368 14.96 -10.23 -2.98
C THR A 368 13.53 -10.19 -3.51
N PHE A 369 12.64 -10.81 -2.78
CA PHE A 369 11.22 -10.86 -3.10
C PHE A 369 10.39 -10.31 -1.95
N HIS A 370 9.48 -9.36 -2.27
CA HIS A 370 8.46 -8.88 -1.37
C HIS A 370 9.03 -8.19 -0.10
N HIS A 371 8.25 -8.07 0.95
CA HIS A 371 8.58 -7.48 2.25
C HIS A 371 8.32 -8.44 3.41
N THR A 372 8.75 -8.05 4.62
CA THR A 372 8.36 -8.71 5.88
C THR A 372 7.65 -7.70 6.79
N PRO A 373 6.94 -8.13 7.84
CA PRO A 373 6.34 -7.22 8.81
C PRO A 373 7.32 -6.24 9.45
N ALA A 374 8.59 -6.63 9.61
CA ALA A 374 9.62 -5.74 10.13
C ALA A 374 9.92 -4.57 9.18
N HIS A 375 10.02 -4.84 7.87
CA HIS A 375 10.23 -3.81 6.86
C HIS A 375 9.02 -2.89 6.72
N CYS A 376 7.79 -3.40 6.92
CA CYS A 376 6.58 -2.59 6.90
C CYS A 376 6.56 -1.55 8.03
N ARG A 377 6.97 -1.93 9.25
CA ARG A 377 7.12 -0.99 10.36
C ARG A 377 8.17 0.08 10.06
N LYS A 378 9.36 -0.32 9.58
CA LYS A 378 10.41 0.63 9.18
C LYS A 378 9.94 1.60 8.11
N ALA A 379 9.18 1.13 7.12
CA ALA A 379 8.65 1.97 6.06
C ALA A 379 7.68 3.02 6.59
N LEU A 380 6.73 2.62 7.45
CA LEU A 380 5.82 3.59 8.07
C LEU A 380 6.57 4.57 8.97
N ASP A 381 7.59 4.13 9.72
CA ASP A 381 8.42 5.00 10.55
C ASP A 381 9.19 6.04 9.73
N LEU A 382 9.68 5.68 8.54
CA LEU A 382 10.32 6.61 7.61
C LEU A 382 9.35 7.68 7.11
N ILE A 383 8.11 7.27 6.77
CA ILE A 383 7.04 8.18 6.33
C ILE A 383 6.61 9.08 7.49
N ALA A 384 6.28 8.51 8.64
CA ALA A 384 5.80 9.23 9.82
C ALA A 384 6.83 10.18 10.40
N GLY A 385 8.11 9.81 10.35
CA GLY A 385 9.22 10.67 10.76
C GLY A 385 9.57 11.77 9.76
N GLY A 386 8.88 11.90 8.63
CA GLY A 386 9.12 12.92 7.61
C GLY A 386 10.44 12.79 6.87
N ARG A 387 11.16 11.69 7.05
CA ARG A 387 12.44 11.44 6.37
C ARG A 387 12.24 11.02 4.92
N PHE A 388 11.21 10.22 4.64
CA PHE A 388 10.87 9.79 3.30
C PHE A 388 10.02 10.86 2.59
N GLN A 389 10.43 11.27 1.39
CA GLN A 389 9.73 12.29 0.60
C GLN A 389 8.49 11.71 -0.11
N ALA A 390 7.48 11.33 0.66
CA ALA A 390 6.28 10.64 0.17
C ALA A 390 5.57 11.38 -0.98
N SER A 391 5.46 12.71 -0.90
CA SER A 391 4.81 13.54 -1.92
C SER A 391 5.50 13.48 -3.29
N ALA A 392 6.80 13.18 -3.35
CA ALA A 392 7.52 13.03 -4.61
C ALA A 392 7.10 11.78 -5.41
N PHE A 393 6.48 10.81 -4.75
CA PHE A 393 6.04 9.57 -5.39
C PHE A 393 4.59 9.60 -5.84
N ILE A 394 3.75 10.49 -5.30
CA ILE A 394 2.34 10.63 -5.66
C ILE A 394 2.22 11.79 -6.64
N THR A 395 2.26 11.48 -7.93
CA THR A 395 2.32 12.47 -9.01
C THR A 395 1.00 12.63 -9.76
N GLY A 396 -0.02 11.84 -9.41
CA GLY A 396 -1.36 11.88 -9.98
C GLY A 396 -2.43 11.54 -8.95
N HIS A 397 -3.65 12.05 -9.19
CA HIS A 397 -4.84 11.72 -8.43
C HIS A 397 -5.98 11.38 -9.39
N ALA A 398 -6.81 10.42 -9.02
CA ALA A 398 -7.98 10.00 -9.79
C ALA A 398 -9.02 9.36 -8.85
N ASN A 399 -10.25 9.22 -9.33
CA ASN A 399 -11.29 8.43 -8.67
C ASN A 399 -11.41 7.02 -9.30
N LEU A 400 -12.22 6.16 -8.70
CA LEU A 400 -12.41 4.78 -9.18
C LEU A 400 -12.85 4.71 -10.66
N TYR A 401 -13.71 5.61 -11.12
CA TYR A 401 -14.23 5.58 -12.51
C TYR A 401 -13.15 5.93 -13.54
N GLU A 402 -12.08 6.57 -13.12
CA GLU A 402 -10.96 6.94 -13.98
C GLU A 402 -9.88 5.84 -14.05
N LEU A 403 -10.01 4.76 -13.29
CA LEU A 403 -8.98 3.73 -13.12
C LEU A 403 -8.50 3.16 -14.47
N ASN A 404 -9.41 2.81 -15.37
CA ASN A 404 -9.04 2.32 -16.71
C ASN A 404 -8.23 3.35 -17.50
N ARG A 405 -8.57 4.64 -17.40
CA ARG A 405 -7.81 5.74 -18.05
C ARG A 405 -6.43 5.89 -17.42
N VAL A 406 -6.32 5.75 -16.09
CA VAL A 406 -5.04 5.75 -15.38
C VAL A 406 -4.16 4.61 -15.87
N PHE A 407 -4.67 3.38 -15.94
CA PHE A 407 -3.91 2.23 -16.46
C PHE A 407 -3.49 2.42 -17.91
N ALA A 408 -4.35 2.98 -18.77
CA ALA A 408 -3.99 3.30 -20.15
C ALA A 408 -2.83 4.32 -20.23
N ARG A 409 -2.84 5.37 -19.39
CA ARG A 409 -1.72 6.33 -19.32
C ARG A 409 -0.43 5.67 -18.86
N LEU A 410 -0.49 4.85 -17.80
CA LEU A 410 0.68 4.13 -17.28
C LEU A 410 1.26 3.13 -18.30
N MET A 411 0.42 2.51 -19.13
CA MET A 411 0.87 1.65 -20.22
C MET A 411 1.63 2.42 -21.30
N ASN A 412 1.25 3.65 -21.56
CA ASN A 412 1.85 4.53 -22.55
C ASN A 412 3.06 5.33 -22.01
N ARG A 413 3.63 4.86 -20.87
CA ARG A 413 4.85 5.45 -20.26
C ARG A 413 4.68 6.93 -19.92
N SER A 414 3.59 7.28 -19.25
CA SER A 414 3.44 8.62 -18.67
C SER A 414 4.61 8.93 -17.72
N SER A 415 4.84 10.22 -17.47
CA SER A 415 5.79 10.68 -16.45
C SER A 415 5.29 10.43 -15.01
N GLU A 416 4.09 9.87 -14.84
CA GLU A 416 3.50 9.57 -13.55
C GLU A 416 4.28 8.46 -12.84
N ILE A 417 4.64 8.69 -11.58
CA ILE A 417 5.31 7.69 -10.72
C ILE A 417 4.24 6.80 -10.08
N LYS A 418 3.33 7.37 -9.30
CA LYS A 418 2.14 6.72 -8.75
C LYS A 418 0.94 7.65 -8.82
N THR A 419 -0.23 7.09 -9.05
CA THR A 419 -1.50 7.79 -8.97
C THR A 419 -2.26 7.35 -7.73
N ALA A 420 -2.67 8.28 -6.90
CA ALA A 420 -3.57 8.02 -5.78
C ALA A 420 -5.01 7.91 -6.31
N ILE A 421 -5.64 6.79 -6.01
CA ILE A 421 -7.04 6.52 -6.31
C ILE A 421 -7.83 6.75 -5.02
N VAL A 422 -8.74 7.72 -5.07
CA VAL A 422 -9.69 8.01 -3.99
C VAL A 422 -11.03 7.41 -4.36
N PRO A 423 -11.51 6.40 -3.65
CA PRO A 423 -12.75 5.70 -3.97
C PRO A 423 -14.01 6.53 -3.83
#